data_f53d2bef352572d90801aecc02571626
#
_entry.id   f53d2bef352572d90801aecc02571626
#
_cell.length_a   1.000
_cell.length_b   1.000
_cell.length_c   1.000
_cell.angle_alpha   90.00
_cell.angle_beta   90.00
_cell.angle_gamma   90.00
#
_symmetry.space_group_name_H-M   'P 1'
#
loop_
_entity.id
_entity.type
_entity.pdbx_description
1 polymer ?
#
loop_
_entity_poly.entity_id
_entity_poly.type
_entity_poly.pdbx_seq_one_letter_code
_entity_poly.pdbx_strand_id
1 'polypeptide(L)'
;MNKFFYLIIVLMTIMLACCNSSDPELVDREAQEKTEALNRQYAPLMVGTWYYEKIEDKQRYFEQLTFHSDGTLTGERKWQKREQVTIDGIQRYTDWENVDLSGTFSGTWSLKYCSPEGRTETRRNCLLLEARYDDERAYMAYSHAATFDYASETTLRFQGLYVKDEDGWVSFQRGNAEPSF
;
A
#
# COMPACT_ATOMS: atom_id res chain seq x y z
N MET A 1 4.11 48.39 43.50
CA MET A 1 3.44 47.42 42.62
C MET A 1 4.47 46.37 42.21
N ASN A 2 4.22 45.12 42.54
CA ASN A 2 5.20 44.13 42.98
C ASN A 2 6.04 43.51 41.86
N LYS A 3 7.37 43.59 41.98
CA LYS A 3 8.35 42.84 41.18
C LYS A 3 8.07 41.32 41.19
N PHE A 4 7.39 40.82 42.21
CA PHE A 4 6.94 39.44 42.35
C PHE A 4 5.86 39.05 41.31
N PHE A 5 5.00 40.00 40.95
CA PHE A 5 3.94 39.75 39.95
C PHE A 5 4.49 39.60 38.52
N TYR A 6 5.55 40.35 38.19
CA TYR A 6 6.24 40.24 36.91
C TYR A 6 6.98 38.91 36.75
N LEU A 7 7.57 38.40 37.84
CA LEU A 7 8.28 37.13 37.84
C LEU A 7 7.33 35.95 37.60
N ILE A 8 6.13 35.99 38.16
CA ILE A 8 5.09 34.93 37.95
C ILE A 8 4.56 34.96 36.53
N ILE A 9 4.35 36.13 35.92
CA ILE A 9 3.90 36.26 34.54
C ILE A 9 4.97 35.76 33.57
N VAL A 10 6.25 36.07 33.81
CA VAL A 10 7.35 35.58 32.98
C VAL A 10 7.54 34.06 33.11
N LEU A 11 7.37 33.50 34.34
CA LEU A 11 7.39 32.03 34.50
C LEU A 11 6.20 31.32 33.85
N MET A 12 4.99 31.92 33.90
CA MET A 12 3.81 31.36 33.22
C MET A 12 3.93 31.42 31.68
N THR A 13 4.52 32.47 31.14
CA THR A 13 4.77 32.55 29.68
C THR A 13 5.83 31.55 29.21
N ILE A 14 6.82 31.21 30.02
CA ILE A 14 7.83 30.20 29.71
C ILE A 14 7.23 28.78 29.81
N MET A 15 6.32 28.54 30.77
CA MET A 15 5.63 27.24 30.90
C MET A 15 4.62 26.97 29.76
N LEU A 16 4.02 28.01 29.17
CA LEU A 16 3.08 27.87 28.03
C LEU A 16 3.80 27.67 26.69
N ALA A 17 5.08 28.00 26.60
CA ALA A 17 5.90 27.76 25.41
C ALA A 17 6.45 26.32 25.33
N CYS A 18 6.32 25.51 26.40
CA CYS A 18 6.74 24.11 26.41
C CYS A 18 5.61 23.12 26.11
N CYS A 19 4.38 23.58 25.81
CA CYS A 19 3.30 22.71 25.40
C CYS A 19 3.20 22.62 23.88
N ASN A 20 3.86 21.62 23.33
CA ASN A 20 3.44 20.88 22.14
C ASN A 20 3.19 21.66 20.84
N SER A 21 4.14 22.41 20.37
CA SER A 21 4.30 22.56 18.92
C SER A 21 5.33 21.54 18.46
N SER A 22 4.89 20.39 17.95
CA SER A 22 5.75 19.62 17.06
C SER A 22 6.07 20.57 15.92
N ASP A 23 7.30 21.09 15.90
CA ASP A 23 7.79 21.98 14.86
C ASP A 23 7.58 21.26 13.52
N PRO A 24 6.81 21.84 12.57
CA PRO A 24 6.55 21.18 11.30
C PRO A 24 7.85 20.78 10.58
N GLU A 25 8.90 21.59 10.71
CA GLU A 25 10.22 21.32 10.13
C GLU A 25 10.89 20.09 10.77
N LEU A 26 10.76 19.90 12.09
CA LEU A 26 11.25 18.70 12.79
C LEU A 26 10.48 17.44 12.40
N VAL A 27 9.16 17.55 12.24
CA VAL A 27 8.30 16.43 11.83
C VAL A 27 8.60 15.97 10.40
N ASP A 28 8.85 16.92 9.50
CA ASP A 28 9.19 16.63 8.11
C ASP A 28 10.60 16.03 7.99
N ARG A 29 11.55 16.50 8.78
CA ARG A 29 12.90 15.96 8.84
C ARG A 29 12.91 14.51 9.33
N GLU A 30 12.20 14.21 10.42
CA GLU A 30 12.05 12.83 10.92
C GLU A 30 11.42 11.91 9.87
N ALA A 31 10.40 12.38 9.16
CA ALA A 31 9.77 11.60 8.10
C ALA A 31 10.71 11.36 6.93
N GLN A 32 11.54 12.33 6.57
CA GLN A 32 12.56 12.17 5.54
C GLN A 32 13.62 11.16 5.96
N GLU A 33 14.19 11.26 7.16
CA GLU A 33 15.20 10.34 7.69
C GLU A 33 14.68 8.89 7.71
N LYS A 34 13.42 8.69 8.15
CA LYS A 34 12.76 7.37 8.13
C LYS A 34 12.51 6.86 6.72
N THR A 35 12.12 7.74 5.78
CA THR A 35 11.95 7.39 4.37
C THR A 35 13.27 6.95 3.75
N GLU A 36 14.36 7.66 4.01
CA GLU A 36 15.69 7.30 3.52
C GLU A 36 16.16 5.96 4.09
N ALA A 37 15.95 5.72 5.39
CA ALA A 37 16.28 4.46 6.04
C ALA A 37 15.47 3.30 5.44
N LEU A 38 14.16 3.49 5.24
CA LEU A 38 13.26 2.52 4.63
C LEU A 38 13.71 2.15 3.20
N ASN A 39 14.01 3.15 2.37
CA ASN A 39 14.49 2.93 1.01
C ASN A 39 15.84 2.23 0.99
N ARG A 40 16.79 2.62 1.84
CA ARG A 40 18.10 1.97 1.94
C ARG A 40 18.00 0.49 2.31
N GLN A 41 17.05 0.16 3.18
CA GLN A 41 16.84 -1.21 3.65
C GLN A 41 16.09 -2.08 2.64
N TYR A 42 15.01 -1.57 2.06
CA TYR A 42 14.05 -2.40 1.33
C TYR A 42 14.00 -2.16 -0.19
N ALA A 43 14.32 -0.96 -0.70
CA ALA A 43 14.21 -0.71 -2.13
C ALA A 43 15.03 -1.69 -2.98
N PRO A 44 16.28 -2.06 -2.62
CA PRO A 44 17.04 -3.07 -3.37
C PRO A 44 16.40 -4.46 -3.37
N LEU A 45 15.71 -4.81 -2.27
CA LEU A 45 15.00 -6.09 -2.13
C LEU A 45 13.70 -6.10 -2.94
N MET A 46 13.06 -4.95 -3.12
CA MET A 46 11.81 -4.85 -3.89
C MET A 46 12.03 -4.99 -5.39
N VAL A 47 13.16 -4.53 -5.92
CA VAL A 47 13.45 -4.60 -7.36
C VAL A 47 13.39 -6.04 -7.86
N GLY A 48 12.58 -6.27 -8.90
CA GLY A 48 12.32 -7.57 -9.49
C GLY A 48 10.85 -7.88 -9.66
N THR A 49 10.55 -9.10 -10.01
CA THR A 49 9.17 -9.55 -10.28
C THR A 49 8.64 -10.36 -9.11
N TRP A 50 7.37 -10.12 -8.81
CA TRP A 50 6.65 -10.67 -7.68
C TRP A 50 5.26 -11.09 -8.12
N TYR A 51 4.74 -12.21 -7.64
CA TYR A 51 3.40 -12.67 -7.95
C TYR A 51 2.63 -13.07 -6.69
N TYR A 52 1.33 -12.96 -6.78
CA TYR A 52 0.37 -13.42 -5.78
C TYR A 52 -0.79 -14.10 -6.49
N GLU A 53 -1.18 -15.27 -6.01
CA GLU A 53 -2.33 -16.01 -6.51
C GLU A 53 -3.23 -16.42 -5.34
N LYS A 54 -4.55 -16.28 -5.54
CA LYS A 54 -5.57 -16.73 -4.60
C LYS A 54 -6.72 -17.36 -5.36
N ILE A 55 -7.03 -18.61 -5.03
CA ILE A 55 -8.14 -19.36 -5.63
C ILE A 55 -9.11 -19.72 -4.53
N GLU A 56 -10.35 -19.32 -4.69
CA GLU A 56 -11.48 -19.61 -3.82
C GLU A 56 -12.66 -20.11 -4.67
N ASP A 57 -13.68 -20.65 -4.03
CA ASP A 57 -14.84 -21.20 -4.73
C ASP A 57 -15.53 -20.22 -5.67
N LYS A 58 -15.54 -18.93 -5.33
CA LYS A 58 -16.25 -17.87 -6.06
C LYS A 58 -15.36 -16.84 -6.72
N GLN A 59 -14.06 -16.90 -6.50
CA GLN A 59 -13.10 -16.00 -7.15
C GLN A 59 -11.75 -16.64 -7.37
N ARG A 60 -11.11 -16.23 -8.45
CA ARG A 60 -9.72 -16.53 -8.79
C ARG A 60 -8.99 -15.23 -9.05
N TYR A 61 -7.90 -15.04 -8.40
CA TYR A 61 -7.12 -13.82 -8.49
C TYR A 61 -5.66 -14.16 -8.68
N PHE A 62 -5.06 -13.56 -9.66
CA PHE A 62 -3.63 -13.56 -9.91
C PHE A 62 -3.17 -12.14 -10.16
N GLU A 63 -2.03 -11.77 -9.60
CA GLU A 63 -1.38 -10.51 -9.87
C GLU A 63 0.11 -10.68 -9.90
N GLN A 64 0.74 -10.11 -10.92
CA GLN A 64 2.19 -10.02 -11.04
C GLN A 64 2.60 -8.56 -11.11
N LEU A 65 3.60 -8.18 -10.32
CA LEU A 65 4.18 -6.84 -10.23
C LEU A 65 5.66 -6.91 -10.52
N THR A 66 6.17 -6.04 -11.38
CA THR A 66 7.61 -5.87 -11.59
C THR A 66 8.02 -4.47 -11.19
N PHE A 67 8.83 -4.39 -10.15
CA PHE A 67 9.41 -3.15 -9.62
C PHE A 67 10.78 -2.92 -10.26
N HIS A 68 10.94 -1.80 -10.95
CA HIS A 68 12.21 -1.43 -11.58
C HIS A 68 13.01 -0.50 -10.67
N SER A 69 14.33 -0.53 -10.82
CA SER A 69 15.25 0.27 -10.00
C SER A 69 15.16 1.78 -10.23
N ASP A 70 14.55 2.21 -11.32
CA ASP A 70 14.28 3.61 -11.64
C ASP A 70 12.96 4.14 -11.02
N GLY A 71 12.26 3.32 -10.22
CA GLY A 71 10.99 3.66 -9.61
C GLY A 71 9.78 3.43 -10.51
N THR A 72 9.96 2.84 -11.70
CA THR A 72 8.83 2.44 -12.53
C THR A 72 8.27 1.08 -12.09
N LEU A 73 6.99 0.86 -12.42
CA LEU A 73 6.22 -0.34 -12.10
C LEU A 73 5.54 -0.83 -13.36
N THR A 74 5.57 -2.13 -13.61
CA THR A 74 4.69 -2.80 -14.57
C THR A 74 3.99 -3.96 -13.89
N GLY A 75 2.82 -4.33 -14.38
CA GLY A 75 2.10 -5.45 -13.80
C GLY A 75 0.99 -5.99 -14.68
N GLU A 76 0.51 -7.15 -14.28
CA GLU A 76 -0.65 -7.81 -14.87
C GLU A 76 -1.54 -8.32 -13.75
N ARG A 77 -2.86 -8.20 -13.95
CA ARG A 77 -3.87 -8.76 -13.05
C ARG A 77 -4.86 -9.57 -13.85
N LYS A 78 -5.14 -10.80 -13.40
CA LYS A 78 -6.25 -11.64 -13.84
C LYS A 78 -7.16 -11.88 -12.66
N TRP A 79 -8.40 -11.46 -12.79
CA TRP A 79 -9.40 -11.62 -11.72
C TRP A 79 -10.70 -12.11 -12.32
N GLN A 80 -11.14 -13.25 -11.85
CA GLN A 80 -12.40 -13.88 -12.27
C GLN A 80 -13.29 -14.10 -11.06
N LYS A 81 -14.60 -13.96 -11.30
CA LYS A 81 -15.64 -14.25 -10.31
C LYS A 81 -16.71 -15.13 -10.91
N ARG A 82 -17.40 -15.87 -10.08
CA ARG A 82 -18.61 -16.60 -10.40
C ARG A 82 -19.60 -16.53 -9.26
N GLU A 83 -20.88 -16.67 -9.56
CA GLU A 83 -21.94 -16.65 -8.57
C GLU A 83 -22.45 -18.08 -8.31
N GLN A 84 -22.98 -18.28 -7.12
CA GLN A 84 -23.72 -19.49 -6.78
C GLN A 84 -25.21 -19.18 -6.96
N VAL A 85 -25.87 -19.92 -7.82
CA VAL A 85 -27.29 -19.77 -8.17
C VAL A 85 -28.05 -21.05 -7.81
N THR A 86 -29.34 -20.93 -7.53
CA THR A 86 -30.22 -22.09 -7.32
C THR A 86 -31.12 -22.25 -8.53
N ILE A 87 -31.01 -23.36 -9.25
CA ILE A 87 -31.83 -23.71 -10.40
C ILE A 87 -32.56 -25.01 -10.05
N ASP A 88 -33.86 -25.00 -10.08
CA ASP A 88 -34.72 -26.14 -9.74
C ASP A 88 -34.43 -26.76 -8.36
N GLY A 89 -34.12 -25.90 -7.39
CA GLY A 89 -33.77 -26.32 -6.02
C GLY A 89 -32.35 -26.84 -5.85
N ILE A 90 -31.54 -26.88 -6.92
CA ILE A 90 -30.15 -27.36 -6.90
C ILE A 90 -29.22 -26.17 -6.97
N GLN A 91 -28.25 -26.11 -6.03
CA GLN A 91 -27.20 -25.10 -6.06
C GLN A 91 -26.17 -25.43 -7.18
N ARG A 92 -25.87 -24.44 -8.01
CA ARG A 92 -24.87 -24.51 -9.09
C ARG A 92 -24.07 -23.23 -9.11
N TYR A 93 -22.87 -23.29 -9.71
CA TYR A 93 -22.08 -22.10 -10.01
C TYR A 93 -22.35 -21.66 -11.46
N THR A 94 -22.35 -20.33 -11.69
CA THR A 94 -22.26 -19.75 -13.03
C THR A 94 -20.88 -20.02 -13.65
N ASP A 95 -20.73 -19.72 -14.92
CA ASP A 95 -19.42 -19.68 -15.55
C ASP A 95 -18.55 -18.59 -14.91
N TRP A 96 -17.23 -18.69 -15.09
CA TRP A 96 -16.29 -17.71 -14.65
C TRP A 96 -16.32 -16.45 -15.52
N GLU A 97 -16.46 -15.30 -14.93
CA GLU A 97 -16.48 -14.00 -15.62
C GLU A 97 -15.28 -13.16 -15.20
N ASN A 98 -14.65 -12.50 -16.17
CA ASN A 98 -13.56 -11.57 -15.89
C ASN A 98 -14.11 -10.33 -15.18
N VAL A 99 -13.40 -9.90 -14.13
CA VAL A 99 -13.64 -8.62 -13.46
C VAL A 99 -12.95 -7.53 -14.27
N ASP A 100 -13.61 -6.37 -14.42
CA ASP A 100 -13.09 -5.21 -15.17
C ASP A 100 -11.72 -4.70 -14.69
N LEU A 101 -11.31 -5.09 -13.48
CA LEU A 101 -9.98 -4.78 -12.95
C LEU A 101 -8.86 -5.70 -13.46
N SER A 102 -9.16 -6.65 -14.38
CA SER A 102 -8.15 -7.48 -15.06
C SER A 102 -7.48 -6.69 -16.19
N GLY A 103 -6.20 -6.93 -16.42
CA GLY A 103 -5.42 -6.33 -17.51
C GLY A 103 -3.98 -6.02 -17.11
N THR A 104 -3.20 -5.58 -18.09
CA THR A 104 -1.85 -5.06 -17.88
C THR A 104 -1.87 -3.58 -17.49
N PHE A 105 -0.88 -3.16 -16.75
CA PHE A 105 -0.76 -1.78 -16.29
C PHE A 105 0.69 -1.38 -16.07
N SER A 106 0.94 -0.07 -16.14
CA SER A 106 2.25 0.52 -15.90
C SER A 106 2.14 1.80 -15.09
N GLY A 107 3.23 2.15 -14.40
CA GLY A 107 3.24 3.32 -13.53
C GLY A 107 4.51 3.48 -12.71
N THR A 108 4.36 3.96 -11.48
CA THR A 108 5.48 4.23 -10.57
C THR A 108 5.23 3.63 -9.18
N TRP A 109 6.33 3.42 -8.46
CA TRP A 109 6.32 3.01 -7.08
C TRP A 109 7.34 3.79 -6.25
N SER A 110 7.07 3.90 -4.96
CA SER A 110 8.05 4.40 -4.00
C SER A 110 7.75 3.92 -2.59
N LEU A 111 8.77 3.85 -1.74
CA LEU A 111 8.61 3.64 -0.30
C LEU A 111 8.69 4.97 0.42
N LYS A 112 7.73 5.25 1.31
CA LYS A 112 7.71 6.47 2.13
C LYS A 112 7.23 6.19 3.55
N TYR A 113 7.74 6.94 4.49
CA TYR A 113 7.17 7.02 5.83
C TYR A 113 6.14 8.15 5.86
N CYS A 114 4.87 7.80 5.68
CA CYS A 114 3.78 8.77 5.54
C CYS A 114 2.49 8.26 6.21
N SER A 115 1.49 9.12 6.26
CA SER A 115 0.14 8.69 6.63
C SER A 115 -0.52 8.02 5.43
N PRO A 116 -1.06 6.79 5.57
CA PRO A 116 -1.88 6.17 4.55
C PRO A 116 -3.10 7.05 4.23
N GLU A 117 -3.55 7.05 2.99
CA GLU A 117 -4.69 7.84 2.57
C GLU A 117 -5.91 7.64 3.47
N GLY A 118 -6.57 8.76 3.83
CA GLY A 118 -7.77 8.78 4.66
C GLY A 118 -7.56 8.62 6.16
N ARG A 119 -6.33 8.56 6.66
CA ARG A 119 -6.01 8.48 8.09
C ARG A 119 -5.01 9.55 8.48
N THR A 120 -5.44 10.58 9.18
CA THR A 120 -4.64 11.75 9.58
C THR A 120 -3.68 11.48 10.75
N GLU A 121 -3.71 10.33 11.42
CA GLU A 121 -3.19 10.24 12.77
C GLU A 121 -1.94 9.38 12.97
N THR A 122 -1.55 8.52 12.02
CA THR A 122 -0.38 7.66 12.26
C THR A 122 0.46 7.46 11.00
N ARG A 123 1.64 8.03 10.98
CA ARG A 123 2.64 7.75 9.93
C ARG A 123 3.12 6.30 10.04
N ARG A 124 3.29 5.65 8.90
CA ARG A 124 3.73 4.25 8.76
C ARG A 124 4.67 4.11 7.58
N ASN A 125 5.33 2.97 7.50
CA ASN A 125 5.96 2.55 6.27
C ASN A 125 4.86 2.30 5.22
N CYS A 126 4.95 2.98 4.09
CA CYS A 126 3.99 2.88 3.01
C CYS A 126 4.68 2.52 1.71
N LEU A 127 4.04 1.64 0.94
CA LEU A 127 4.29 1.42 -0.47
C LEU A 127 3.29 2.25 -1.27
N LEU A 128 3.78 3.26 -1.96
CA LEU A 128 2.98 4.08 -2.86
C LEU A 128 3.00 3.43 -4.23
N LEU A 129 1.82 3.22 -4.78
CA LEU A 129 1.60 2.65 -6.11
C LEU A 129 0.69 3.59 -6.90
N GLU A 130 1.17 4.05 -8.06
CA GLU A 130 0.41 4.84 -9.02
C GLU A 130 0.56 4.18 -10.38
N ALA A 131 -0.46 3.51 -10.88
CA ALA A 131 -0.42 2.81 -12.16
C ALA A 131 -1.73 2.93 -12.92
N ARG A 132 -1.63 3.03 -14.25
CA ARG A 132 -2.76 3.06 -15.18
C ARG A 132 -2.77 1.79 -16.01
N TYR A 133 -3.96 1.37 -16.40
CA TYR A 133 -4.11 0.28 -17.37
C TYR A 133 -3.59 0.71 -18.74
N ASP A 134 -2.94 -0.21 -19.44
CA ASP A 134 -2.35 0.05 -20.76
C ASP A 134 -3.40 0.20 -21.88
N ASP A 135 -4.64 -0.22 -21.63
CA ASP A 135 -5.79 -0.06 -22.54
C ASP A 135 -6.52 1.29 -22.38
N GLU A 136 -5.91 2.26 -21.71
CA GLU A 136 -6.39 3.64 -21.55
C GLU A 136 -7.79 3.77 -20.90
N ARG A 137 -8.24 2.77 -20.16
CA ARG A 137 -9.52 2.86 -19.44
C ARG A 137 -9.49 3.99 -18.39
N ALA A 138 -10.67 4.52 -18.04
CA ALA A 138 -10.81 5.75 -17.26
C ALA A 138 -10.30 5.65 -15.80
N TYR A 139 -10.20 4.46 -15.22
CA TYR A 139 -9.77 4.26 -13.85
C TYR A 139 -8.35 3.69 -13.77
N MET A 140 -7.72 3.94 -12.63
CA MET A 140 -6.35 3.49 -12.37
C MET A 140 -6.31 2.05 -11.86
N ALA A 141 -5.23 1.33 -12.20
CA ALA A 141 -4.93 0.03 -11.61
C ALA A 141 -4.51 0.17 -10.15
N TYR A 142 -3.75 1.24 -9.84
CA TYR A 142 -3.35 1.64 -8.51
C TYR A 142 -3.35 3.16 -8.37
N SER A 143 -3.80 3.65 -7.22
CA SER A 143 -3.80 5.09 -6.87
C SER A 143 -3.82 5.26 -5.35
N HIS A 144 -2.88 4.61 -4.62
CA HIS A 144 -2.93 4.65 -3.16
C HIS A 144 -1.59 4.33 -2.50
N ALA A 145 -1.53 4.65 -1.20
CA ALA A 145 -0.45 4.28 -0.30
C ALA A 145 -0.88 3.07 0.55
N ALA A 146 -0.39 1.89 0.23
CA ALA A 146 -0.59 0.69 1.03
C ALA A 146 0.36 0.69 2.25
N THR A 147 -0.10 0.24 3.40
CA THR A 147 0.80 -0.03 4.53
C THR A 147 1.79 -1.11 4.11
N PHE A 148 3.08 -0.82 4.23
CA PHE A 148 4.17 -1.73 3.89
C PHE A 148 4.67 -2.42 5.15
N ASP A 149 4.83 -3.74 5.10
CA ASP A 149 5.37 -4.54 6.21
C ASP A 149 6.87 -4.81 5.99
N TYR A 150 7.20 -5.63 5.02
CA TYR A 150 8.60 -5.94 4.69
C TYR A 150 8.77 -6.46 3.25
N ALA A 151 10.03 -6.45 2.80
CA ALA A 151 10.50 -7.21 1.66
C ALA A 151 11.73 -8.05 2.07
N SER A 152 11.81 -9.26 1.55
CA SER A 152 12.94 -10.18 1.68
C SER A 152 13.40 -10.68 0.31
N GLU A 153 14.31 -11.64 0.27
CA GLU A 153 14.71 -12.25 -1.00
C GLU A 153 13.58 -13.05 -1.67
N THR A 154 12.61 -13.53 -0.91
CA THR A 154 11.55 -14.42 -1.39
C THR A 154 10.13 -13.88 -1.23
N THR A 155 9.90 -12.91 -0.36
CA THR A 155 8.56 -12.46 0.00
C THR A 155 8.50 -10.94 0.08
N LEU A 156 7.45 -10.36 -0.53
CA LEU A 156 7.07 -8.96 -0.41
C LEU A 156 5.69 -8.89 0.24
N ARG A 157 5.55 -8.18 1.37
CA ARG A 157 4.31 -8.11 2.13
C ARG A 157 3.86 -6.68 2.35
N PHE A 158 2.62 -6.41 1.98
CA PHE A 158 1.94 -5.13 2.21
C PHE A 158 0.43 -5.32 2.35
N GLN A 159 -0.28 -4.30 2.80
CA GLN A 159 -1.73 -4.36 2.96
C GLN A 159 -2.43 -4.45 1.60
N GLY A 160 -3.20 -5.51 1.38
CA GLY A 160 -3.90 -5.75 0.12
C GLY A 160 -5.00 -4.73 -0.17
N LEU A 161 -5.09 -4.30 -1.43
CA LEU A 161 -6.13 -3.38 -1.88
C LEU A 161 -7.40 -4.11 -2.32
N TYR A 162 -7.26 -5.04 -3.24
CA TYR A 162 -8.38 -5.70 -3.90
C TYR A 162 -8.70 -7.07 -3.30
N VAL A 163 -7.68 -7.90 -3.21
CA VAL A 163 -7.74 -9.23 -2.61
C VAL A 163 -6.70 -9.28 -1.50
N LYS A 164 -7.03 -9.94 -0.42
CA LYS A 164 -6.18 -10.03 0.76
C LYS A 164 -6.44 -11.34 1.49
N ASP A 165 -5.48 -11.75 2.27
CA ASP A 165 -5.62 -12.86 3.20
C ASP A 165 -6.51 -12.46 4.40
N GLU A 166 -6.84 -13.41 5.27
CA GLU A 166 -7.74 -13.19 6.42
C GLU A 166 -7.25 -12.08 7.36
N ASP A 167 -5.93 -11.90 7.46
CA ASP A 167 -5.30 -10.87 8.28
C ASP A 167 -5.26 -9.47 7.62
N GLY A 168 -5.74 -9.35 6.37
CA GLY A 168 -5.79 -8.10 5.63
C GLY A 168 -4.53 -7.79 4.81
N TRP A 169 -3.53 -8.64 4.86
CA TRP A 169 -2.26 -8.52 4.14
C TRP A 169 -2.24 -9.34 2.85
N VAL A 170 -1.27 -9.07 2.00
CA VAL A 170 -0.93 -9.84 0.81
C VAL A 170 0.55 -10.17 0.85
N SER A 171 0.88 -11.43 0.61
CA SER A 171 2.25 -11.91 0.60
C SER A 171 2.62 -12.39 -0.80
N PHE A 172 3.24 -11.50 -1.59
CA PHE A 172 3.75 -11.83 -2.91
C PHE A 172 5.01 -12.69 -2.80
N GLN A 173 5.15 -13.63 -3.69
CA GLN A 173 6.33 -14.47 -3.87
C GLN A 173 7.22 -13.91 -4.97
N ARG A 174 8.55 -14.02 -4.81
CA ARG A 174 9.50 -13.57 -5.84
C ARG A 174 9.51 -14.54 -7.02
N GLY A 175 9.48 -13.99 -8.21
CA GLY A 175 9.61 -14.72 -9.48
C GLY A 175 8.52 -14.38 -10.48
N ASN A 176 8.65 -14.96 -11.67
CA ASN A 176 7.59 -14.98 -12.67
C ASN A 176 6.70 -16.20 -12.45
N ALA A 177 5.42 -16.03 -12.61
CA ALA A 177 4.47 -17.13 -12.62
C ALA A 177 3.40 -16.89 -13.69
N GLU A 178 2.79 -17.96 -14.13
CA GLU A 178 1.57 -17.92 -14.92
C GLU A 178 0.41 -18.30 -14.01
N PRO A 179 -0.77 -17.67 -14.17
CA PRO A 179 -1.94 -18.07 -13.39
C PRO A 179 -2.29 -19.53 -13.64
N SER A 180 -2.65 -20.23 -12.57
CA SER A 180 -3.03 -21.66 -12.66
C SER A 180 -4.47 -21.90 -13.15
N PHE A 181 -5.18 -20.85 -13.63
CA PHE A 181 -6.56 -20.89 -14.11
C PHE A 181 -6.77 -20.11 -15.42
#